data_9c0da526213801e5e6029ff972d6f209
#
_entry.id   9c0da526213801e5e6029ff972d6f209
#
_cell.length_a   1.000
_cell.length_b   1.000
_cell.length_c   1.000
_cell.angle_alpha   90.00
_cell.angle_beta   90.00
_cell.angle_gamma   90.00
#
_symmetry.space_group_name_H-M   'P 1'
#
loop_
_entity.id
_entity.type
_entity.pdbx_description
1 polymer ?
#
loop_
_entity_poly.entity_id
_entity_poly.type
_entity_poly.pdbx_seq_one_letter_code
_entity_poly.pdbx_strand_id
1 'polypeptide(L)'
;QNVMAEDSSRPKKYVLEMFPYPSGNLHMGHVRNYSIGDVVARFKSMQGFNVIHPMGYDAFGMPAENAAIQHGIAPAEWTYANIENMTRQQKELGLSYDWEREVLTCREDYYKHTQNLFEIFYKRGLAYKKEAKVNWCDHCHTVLANEQVEEGKCWRCKNPVVKKNLSQWFLKITDYADRLLADLDHMPGWPERVKIMQRNWIGRSIGTQFFFHVDGMEDTIPVYTTRVDTVYGVTYIVLAPEHPLVEKLISNNPEKEKIQAFIQEIKNQNDIDRTSEDTPKLGMPTGSYAVHPLTGERVPIWIANYVLYEYGTGAV
;
A
#
# COMPACT_ATOMS: atom_id res chain seq x y z
N GLN A 1 32.00 21.17 -7.24
CA GLN A 1 30.56 21.48 -7.28
C GLN A 1 30.09 21.49 -8.73
N ASN A 2 29.02 20.74 -9.06
CA ASN A 2 28.38 20.75 -10.37
C ASN A 2 27.24 21.78 -10.38
N VAL A 3 27.59 23.05 -10.50
CA VAL A 3 26.61 24.14 -10.64
C VAL A 3 26.20 24.26 -12.11
N MET A 4 24.94 24.08 -12.41
CA MET A 4 24.40 24.23 -13.76
C MET A 4 24.32 25.71 -14.15
N ALA A 5 24.93 26.07 -15.29
CA ALA A 5 24.75 27.39 -15.87
C ALA A 5 23.40 27.53 -16.57
N GLU A 6 22.65 28.61 -16.31
CA GLU A 6 21.29 28.80 -16.84
C GLU A 6 21.26 28.93 -18.38
N ASP A 7 22.20 29.71 -18.94
CA ASP A 7 22.25 30.03 -20.39
C ASP A 7 23.41 29.33 -21.12
N SER A 8 23.60 28.05 -20.87
CA SER A 8 24.64 27.28 -21.51
C SER A 8 24.19 26.66 -22.82
N SER A 9 24.98 26.83 -23.89
CA SER A 9 24.82 26.12 -25.16
C SER A 9 25.27 24.65 -25.08
N ARG A 10 25.91 24.25 -23.97
CA ARG A 10 26.37 22.88 -23.74
C ARG A 10 25.19 21.93 -23.58
N PRO A 11 25.30 20.65 -24.04
CA PRO A 11 24.27 19.68 -23.86
C PRO A 11 23.98 19.46 -22.35
N LYS A 12 22.70 19.44 -21.98
CA LYS A 12 22.26 19.31 -20.57
C LYS A 12 22.27 17.83 -20.13
N LYS A 13 22.67 17.62 -18.89
CA LYS A 13 22.57 16.31 -18.22
C LYS A 13 22.02 16.49 -16.81
N TYR A 14 20.94 15.75 -16.52
CA TYR A 14 20.36 15.66 -15.19
C TYR A 14 20.79 14.35 -14.55
N VAL A 15 21.38 14.42 -13.35
CA VAL A 15 21.79 13.27 -12.53
C VAL A 15 21.09 13.41 -11.18
N LEU A 16 20.31 12.43 -10.82
CA LEU A 16 19.49 12.43 -9.60
C LEU A 16 19.65 11.12 -8.86
N GLU A 17 19.93 11.19 -7.57
CA GLU A 17 19.84 10.09 -6.62
C GLU A 17 18.62 10.27 -5.71
N MET A 18 18.25 9.18 -5.04
CA MET A 18 17.19 9.20 -4.04
C MET A 18 17.59 10.05 -2.83
N PHE A 19 16.73 10.98 -2.44
CA PHE A 19 16.93 11.81 -1.26
C PHE A 19 16.85 10.98 0.02
N PRO A 20 17.78 11.19 0.99
CA PRO A 20 17.71 10.49 2.27
C PRO A 20 16.58 11.04 3.16
N TYR A 21 16.11 10.21 4.09
CA TYR A 21 15.32 10.67 5.23
C TYR A 21 16.23 11.26 6.29
N PRO A 22 15.99 12.49 6.79
CA PRO A 22 16.84 13.13 7.80
C PRO A 22 16.51 12.61 9.22
N SER A 23 16.76 11.33 9.47
CA SER A 23 16.45 10.64 10.73
C SER A 23 17.69 10.15 11.50
N GLY A 24 18.88 10.55 11.09
CA GLY A 24 20.15 10.16 11.73
C GLY A 24 21.37 10.43 10.86
N ASN A 25 22.38 9.58 10.95
CA ASN A 25 23.58 9.67 10.13
C ASN A 25 23.43 8.99 8.77
N LEU A 26 24.28 9.38 7.81
CA LEU A 26 24.47 8.57 6.61
C LEU A 26 25.03 7.20 6.95
N HIS A 27 24.63 6.19 6.19
CA HIS A 27 25.16 4.82 6.29
C HIS A 27 25.78 4.38 4.96
N MET A 28 26.45 3.25 4.93
CA MET A 28 27.15 2.75 3.73
C MET A 28 26.24 2.59 2.51
N GLY A 29 24.95 2.34 2.68
CA GLY A 29 23.97 2.33 1.58
C GLY A 29 23.85 3.68 0.90
N HIS A 30 23.83 4.77 1.66
CA HIS A 30 23.86 6.15 1.14
C HIS A 30 25.17 6.42 0.40
N VAL A 31 26.32 6.06 1.01
CA VAL A 31 27.63 6.25 0.38
C VAL A 31 27.71 5.56 -0.97
N ARG A 32 27.27 4.30 -1.05
CA ARG A 32 27.23 3.54 -2.30
C ARG A 32 26.36 4.23 -3.37
N ASN A 33 25.14 4.61 -3.00
CA ASN A 33 24.20 5.24 -3.93
C ASN A 33 24.75 6.56 -4.48
N TYR A 34 25.19 7.44 -3.60
CA TYR A 34 25.63 8.80 -3.95
C TYR A 34 26.97 8.81 -4.68
N SER A 35 27.88 7.88 -4.35
CA SER A 35 29.15 7.79 -5.06
C SER A 35 28.97 7.37 -6.53
N ILE A 36 27.99 6.52 -6.84
CA ILE A 36 27.71 6.10 -8.22
C ILE A 36 27.21 7.30 -9.05
N GLY A 37 26.25 8.05 -8.51
CA GLY A 37 25.75 9.25 -9.20
C GLY A 37 26.79 10.35 -9.31
N ASP A 38 27.59 10.56 -8.28
CA ASP A 38 28.67 11.54 -8.29
C ASP A 38 29.73 11.26 -9.38
N VAL A 39 30.10 9.98 -9.57
CA VAL A 39 30.99 9.57 -10.67
C VAL A 39 30.38 9.91 -12.03
N VAL A 40 29.09 9.63 -12.23
CA VAL A 40 28.40 9.95 -13.48
C VAL A 40 28.34 11.46 -13.70
N ALA A 41 28.02 12.23 -12.68
CA ALA A 41 27.95 13.68 -12.75
C ALA A 41 29.30 14.30 -13.11
N ARG A 42 30.37 13.89 -12.43
CA ARG A 42 31.76 14.36 -12.72
C ARG A 42 32.19 13.96 -14.12
N PHE A 43 31.97 12.72 -14.52
CA PHE A 43 32.34 12.24 -15.86
C PHE A 43 31.63 13.04 -16.96
N LYS A 44 30.33 13.30 -16.80
CA LYS A 44 29.59 14.12 -17.77
C LYS A 44 30.04 15.57 -17.79
N SER A 45 30.35 16.12 -16.63
CA SER A 45 30.92 17.47 -16.51
C SER A 45 32.27 17.58 -17.26
N MET A 46 33.17 16.58 -17.10
CA MET A 46 34.45 16.50 -17.82
C MET A 46 34.28 16.34 -19.31
N GLN A 47 33.17 15.72 -19.80
CA GLN A 47 32.80 15.64 -21.17
C GLN A 47 32.21 16.93 -21.78
N GLY A 48 32.13 18.00 -20.99
CA GLY A 48 31.61 19.29 -21.45
C GLY A 48 30.09 19.44 -21.34
N PHE A 49 29.38 18.53 -20.67
CA PHE A 49 27.95 18.70 -20.42
C PHE A 49 27.70 19.80 -19.38
N ASN A 50 26.55 20.45 -19.49
CA ASN A 50 25.99 21.28 -18.46
C ASN A 50 25.18 20.38 -17.52
N VAL A 51 25.76 20.02 -16.36
CA VAL A 51 25.22 19.02 -15.45
C VAL A 51 24.44 19.69 -14.33
N ILE A 52 23.18 19.25 -14.12
CA ILE A 52 22.44 19.48 -12.90
C ILE A 52 22.52 18.23 -12.02
N HIS A 53 23.07 18.38 -10.82
CA HIS A 53 23.27 17.30 -9.83
C HIS A 53 22.82 17.80 -8.47
N PRO A 54 21.48 17.86 -8.23
CA PRO A 54 20.93 18.35 -6.98
C PRO A 54 20.98 17.30 -5.89
N MET A 55 20.91 17.77 -4.63
CA MET A 55 20.64 16.95 -3.46
C MET A 55 19.48 17.57 -2.69
N GLY A 56 18.81 16.74 -1.92
CA GLY A 56 17.73 17.16 -1.04
C GLY A 56 17.48 16.14 0.07
N TYR A 57 16.41 16.40 0.82
CA TYR A 57 16.00 15.55 1.93
C TYR A 57 14.50 15.32 1.87
N ASP A 58 14.10 14.03 1.93
CA ASP A 58 12.70 13.65 2.11
C ASP A 58 12.35 13.79 3.60
N ALA A 59 11.90 14.97 3.98
CA ALA A 59 11.94 15.45 5.34
C ALA A 59 10.60 15.42 6.09
N PHE A 60 9.55 14.93 5.44
CA PHE A 60 8.29 14.63 6.08
C PHE A 60 8.18 13.15 6.45
N GLY A 61 7.25 12.84 7.37
CA GLY A 61 6.81 11.50 7.64
C GLY A 61 7.24 10.92 8.98
N MET A 62 6.78 9.71 9.22
CA MET A 62 6.90 9.01 10.50
C MET A 62 8.35 8.73 10.97
N PRO A 63 9.35 8.49 10.11
CA PRO A 63 10.70 8.24 10.60
C PRO A 63 11.28 9.41 11.39
N ALA A 64 11.12 10.64 10.90
CA ALA A 64 11.57 11.84 11.60
C ALA A 64 10.76 12.10 12.89
N GLU A 65 9.42 11.93 12.82
CA GLU A 65 8.56 12.06 14.00
C GLU A 65 8.92 11.03 15.09
N ASN A 66 9.15 9.79 14.70
CA ASN A 66 9.51 8.72 15.65
C ASN A 66 10.82 9.04 16.38
N ALA A 67 11.83 9.46 15.63
CA ALA A 67 13.11 9.84 16.21
C ALA A 67 12.95 11.03 17.16
N ALA A 68 12.21 12.05 16.77
CA ALA A 68 11.92 13.21 17.61
C ALA A 68 11.20 12.83 18.91
N ILE A 69 10.18 11.97 18.84
CA ILE A 69 9.48 11.46 20.02
C ILE A 69 10.42 10.69 20.95
N GLN A 70 11.27 9.80 20.41
CA GLN A 70 12.24 9.04 21.20
C GLN A 70 13.26 9.92 21.92
N HIS A 71 13.63 11.03 21.31
CA HIS A 71 14.60 11.98 21.89
C HIS A 71 13.94 13.10 22.69
N GLY A 72 12.61 13.20 22.72
CA GLY A 72 11.87 14.23 23.48
C GLY A 72 12.03 15.63 22.94
N ILE A 73 12.27 15.80 21.64
CA ILE A 73 12.45 17.11 20.97
C ILE A 73 11.40 17.32 19.88
N ALA A 74 11.24 18.56 19.43
CA ALA A 74 10.29 18.87 18.35
C ALA A 74 10.74 18.23 17.01
N PRO A 75 9.82 17.66 16.21
CA PRO A 75 10.16 17.05 14.90
C PRO A 75 10.92 17.99 13.97
N ALA A 76 10.57 19.27 13.93
CA ALA A 76 11.28 20.26 13.10
C ALA A 76 12.74 20.44 13.54
N GLU A 77 12.97 20.60 14.84
CA GLU A 77 14.32 20.77 15.40
C GLU A 77 15.20 19.56 15.09
N TRP A 78 14.69 18.35 15.36
CA TRP A 78 15.37 17.12 15.01
C TRP A 78 15.67 17.00 13.52
N THR A 79 14.69 17.30 12.68
CA THR A 79 14.81 17.19 11.23
C THR A 79 15.88 18.12 10.68
N TYR A 80 15.85 19.42 11.05
CA TYR A 80 16.85 20.39 10.57
C TYR A 80 18.26 20.08 11.08
N ALA A 81 18.40 19.66 12.33
CA ALA A 81 19.71 19.25 12.88
C ALA A 81 20.29 18.04 12.10
N ASN A 82 19.47 17.06 11.74
CA ASN A 82 19.92 15.93 10.93
C ASN A 82 20.25 16.32 9.49
N ILE A 83 19.48 17.22 8.87
CA ILE A 83 19.80 17.76 7.54
C ILE A 83 21.18 18.42 7.55
N GLU A 84 21.45 19.28 8.51
CA GLU A 84 22.76 19.95 8.65
C GLU A 84 23.90 18.92 8.82
N ASN A 85 23.70 17.93 9.69
CA ASN A 85 24.68 16.87 9.89
C ASN A 85 24.92 16.03 8.61
N MET A 86 23.86 15.61 7.93
CA MET A 86 23.99 14.85 6.69
C MET A 86 24.64 15.67 5.58
N THR A 87 24.28 16.94 5.43
CA THR A 87 24.92 17.86 4.47
C THR A 87 26.42 17.96 4.74
N ARG A 88 26.82 18.08 6.02
CA ARG A 88 28.24 18.10 6.41
C ARG A 88 28.93 16.78 6.01
N GLN A 89 28.34 15.62 6.32
CA GLN A 89 28.88 14.31 5.96
C GLN A 89 29.03 14.13 4.44
N GLN A 90 28.05 14.58 3.64
CA GLN A 90 28.13 14.53 2.18
C GLN A 90 29.22 15.43 1.63
N LYS A 91 29.43 16.60 2.21
CA LYS A 91 30.55 17.51 1.85
C LYS A 91 31.90 16.91 2.22
N GLU A 92 32.03 16.27 3.37
CA GLU A 92 33.23 15.56 3.80
C GLU A 92 33.57 14.37 2.89
N LEU A 93 32.57 13.66 2.36
CA LEU A 93 32.73 12.63 1.32
C LEU A 93 33.19 13.22 -0.03
N GLY A 94 33.17 14.53 -0.19
CA GLY A 94 33.56 15.21 -1.42
C GLY A 94 32.56 15.11 -2.55
N LEU A 95 31.29 14.83 -2.27
CA LEU A 95 30.23 14.74 -3.29
C LEU A 95 30.00 16.09 -3.98
N SER A 96 29.83 16.05 -5.30
CA SER A 96 29.83 17.26 -6.16
C SER A 96 28.44 17.84 -6.43
N TYR A 97 27.56 17.79 -5.44
CA TYR A 97 26.21 18.32 -5.57
C TYR A 97 26.17 19.83 -5.81
N ASP A 98 25.10 20.28 -6.46
CA ASP A 98 24.72 21.68 -6.58
C ASP A 98 23.98 22.14 -5.30
N TRP A 99 24.72 22.53 -4.30
CA TRP A 99 24.19 22.94 -2.99
C TRP A 99 23.33 24.20 -3.03
N GLU A 100 23.39 24.99 -4.12
CA GLU A 100 22.51 26.15 -4.30
C GLU A 100 21.09 25.72 -4.68
N ARG A 101 20.94 24.47 -5.17
CA ARG A 101 19.66 23.85 -5.51
C ARG A 101 19.28 22.73 -4.56
N GLU A 102 19.66 22.88 -3.28
CA GLU A 102 19.25 21.94 -2.25
C GLU A 102 17.74 21.96 -2.05
N VAL A 103 17.13 20.76 -1.97
CA VAL A 103 15.68 20.57 -1.84
C VAL A 103 15.34 20.06 -0.44
N LEU A 104 14.53 20.78 0.31
CA LEU A 104 13.97 20.33 1.58
C LEU A 104 12.45 20.18 1.42
N THR A 105 11.96 18.94 1.37
CA THR A 105 10.54 18.68 1.07
C THR A 105 9.59 19.22 2.14
N CYS A 106 10.09 19.50 3.35
CA CYS A 106 9.32 20.08 4.46
C CYS A 106 9.25 21.61 4.43
N ARG A 107 9.89 22.29 3.48
CA ARG A 107 9.83 23.75 3.38
C ARG A 107 8.65 24.22 2.53
N GLU A 108 8.17 25.42 2.83
CA GLU A 108 7.02 26.03 2.14
C GLU A 108 7.27 26.24 0.65
N ASP A 109 8.49 26.58 0.27
CA ASP A 109 8.89 26.76 -1.12
C ASP A 109 8.80 25.47 -1.94
N TYR A 110 8.83 24.30 -1.29
CA TYR A 110 8.65 22.99 -1.91
C TYR A 110 7.23 22.44 -1.74
N TYR A 111 6.72 22.29 -0.50
CA TYR A 111 5.46 21.55 -0.30
C TYR A 111 4.23 22.27 -0.87
N LYS A 112 4.30 23.57 -1.16
CA LYS A 112 3.25 24.24 -1.94
C LYS A 112 2.96 23.56 -3.29
N HIS A 113 3.97 22.95 -3.92
CA HIS A 113 3.80 22.21 -5.16
C HIS A 113 3.06 20.90 -4.95
N THR A 114 3.34 20.21 -3.83
CA THR A 114 2.62 19.00 -3.41
C THR A 114 1.15 19.32 -3.11
N GLN A 115 0.88 20.43 -2.42
CA GLN A 115 -0.47 20.90 -2.14
C GLN A 115 -1.22 21.24 -3.44
N ASN A 116 -0.59 21.94 -4.36
CA ASN A 116 -1.17 22.26 -5.67
C ASN A 116 -1.49 20.97 -6.48
N LEU A 117 -0.61 19.97 -6.45
CA LEU A 117 -0.82 18.68 -7.09
C LEU A 117 -2.04 17.97 -6.49
N PHE A 118 -2.18 17.97 -5.17
CA PHE A 118 -3.35 17.42 -4.48
C PHE A 118 -4.64 18.12 -4.91
N GLU A 119 -4.65 19.45 -5.00
CA GLU A 119 -5.80 20.20 -5.50
C GLU A 119 -6.18 19.82 -6.94
N ILE A 120 -5.18 19.62 -7.81
CA ILE A 120 -5.42 19.16 -9.18
C ILE A 120 -6.08 17.79 -9.18
N PHE A 121 -5.60 16.85 -8.35
CA PHE A 121 -6.21 15.53 -8.21
C PHE A 121 -7.63 15.62 -7.69
N TYR A 122 -7.88 16.45 -6.70
CA TYR A 122 -9.22 16.67 -6.15
C TYR A 122 -10.17 17.26 -7.21
N LYS A 123 -9.77 18.32 -7.91
CA LYS A 123 -10.54 18.96 -8.98
C LYS A 123 -10.85 18.00 -10.14
N ARG A 124 -9.98 17.02 -10.40
CA ARG A 124 -10.16 15.97 -11.41
C ARG A 124 -10.95 14.76 -10.89
N GLY A 125 -11.39 14.75 -9.65
CA GLY A 125 -12.10 13.64 -9.02
C GLY A 125 -11.22 12.40 -8.76
N LEU A 126 -9.90 12.54 -8.86
CA LEU A 126 -8.94 11.47 -8.55
C LEU A 126 -8.68 11.33 -7.05
N ALA A 127 -8.75 12.42 -6.30
CA ALA A 127 -8.72 12.41 -4.84
C ALA A 127 -10.14 12.56 -4.29
N TYR A 128 -10.50 11.69 -3.35
CA TYR A 128 -11.84 11.69 -2.72
C TYR A 128 -11.76 11.27 -1.27
N LYS A 129 -12.77 11.60 -0.50
CA LYS A 129 -12.83 11.26 0.93
C LYS A 129 -13.95 10.24 1.16
N LYS A 130 -13.65 9.19 1.92
CA LYS A 130 -14.65 8.19 2.34
C LYS A 130 -14.31 7.65 3.72
N GLU A 131 -15.31 7.09 4.39
CA GLU A 131 -15.09 6.26 5.56
C GLU A 131 -14.55 4.90 5.15
N ALA A 132 -13.49 4.47 5.79
CA ALA A 132 -12.89 3.17 5.58
C ALA A 132 -12.34 2.60 6.88
N LYS A 133 -12.30 1.28 6.95
CA LYS A 133 -11.61 0.58 8.03
C LYS A 133 -10.10 0.73 7.85
N VAL A 134 -9.45 1.26 8.86
CA VAL A 134 -7.99 1.44 8.89
C VAL A 134 -7.42 0.73 10.11
N ASN A 135 -6.16 0.32 10.01
CA ASN A 135 -5.42 -0.14 11.18
C ASN A 135 -5.11 1.06 12.07
N TRP A 136 -5.52 0.99 13.31
CA TRP A 136 -5.35 2.07 14.29
C TRP A 136 -4.58 1.59 15.51
N CYS A 137 -3.57 2.35 15.90
CA CYS A 137 -2.85 2.13 17.14
C CYS A 137 -3.31 3.15 18.19
N ASP A 138 -3.99 2.68 19.24
CA ASP A 138 -4.48 3.57 20.32
C ASP A 138 -3.34 4.20 21.12
N HIS A 139 -2.21 3.50 21.27
CA HIS A 139 -1.05 4.03 21.99
C HIS A 139 -0.31 5.13 21.19
N CYS A 140 -0.14 4.94 19.90
CA CYS A 140 0.54 5.91 19.04
C CYS A 140 -0.41 6.98 18.46
N HIS A 141 -1.73 6.85 18.68
CA HIS A 141 -2.78 7.71 18.11
C HIS A 141 -2.64 7.93 16.61
N THR A 142 -2.34 6.87 15.86
CA THR A 142 -2.08 6.97 14.41
C THR A 142 -2.66 5.81 13.62
N VAL A 143 -2.94 6.09 12.34
CA VAL A 143 -3.26 5.09 11.33
C VAL A 143 -1.97 4.39 10.89
N LEU A 144 -2.06 3.09 10.64
CA LEU A 144 -0.95 2.25 10.20
C LEU A 144 -1.27 1.65 8.83
N ALA A 145 -0.28 1.63 7.94
CA ALA A 145 -0.32 0.81 6.75
C ALA A 145 -0.27 -0.69 7.11
N ASN A 146 -0.66 -1.56 6.20
CA ASN A 146 -0.66 -3.01 6.47
C ASN A 146 0.74 -3.52 6.84
N GLU A 147 1.78 -3.01 6.16
CA GLU A 147 3.18 -3.35 6.39
C GLU A 147 3.71 -2.88 7.77
N GLN A 148 2.96 -2.01 8.45
CA GLN A 148 3.28 -1.48 9.77
C GLN A 148 2.56 -2.24 10.91
N VAL A 149 1.85 -3.30 10.55
CA VAL A 149 1.19 -4.21 11.50
C VAL A 149 1.89 -5.55 11.43
N GLU A 150 2.66 -5.87 12.48
CA GLU A 150 3.41 -7.11 12.62
C GLU A 150 2.72 -8.01 13.66
N GLU A 151 2.25 -9.17 13.26
CA GLU A 151 1.54 -10.12 14.15
C GLU A 151 0.38 -9.46 14.93
N GLY A 152 -0.41 -8.60 14.27
CA GLY A 152 -1.50 -7.86 14.92
C GLY A 152 -1.07 -6.72 15.84
N LYS A 153 0.22 -6.38 15.89
CA LYS A 153 0.80 -5.34 16.72
C LYS A 153 1.38 -4.19 15.93
N CYS A 154 1.40 -3.03 16.52
CA CYS A 154 2.05 -1.85 15.95
C CYS A 154 3.58 -2.08 15.84
N TRP A 155 4.14 -1.90 14.67
CA TRP A 155 5.58 -2.04 14.40
C TRP A 155 6.44 -1.15 15.33
N ARG A 156 5.88 0.00 15.76
CA ARG A 156 6.56 1.00 16.57
C ARG A 156 6.52 0.66 18.08
N CYS A 157 5.32 0.53 18.66
CA CYS A 157 5.15 0.40 20.12
C CYS A 157 4.80 -1.02 20.59
N LYS A 158 4.65 -1.96 19.63
CA LYS A 158 4.26 -3.37 19.87
C LYS A 158 2.93 -3.57 20.61
N ASN A 159 2.12 -2.50 20.75
CA ASN A 159 0.76 -2.61 21.29
C ASN A 159 -0.18 -3.19 20.22
N PRO A 160 -1.27 -3.86 20.64
CA PRO A 160 -2.29 -4.38 19.72
C PRO A 160 -2.84 -3.29 18.80
N VAL A 161 -3.09 -3.64 17.55
CA VAL A 161 -3.71 -2.78 16.55
C VAL A 161 -5.18 -3.15 16.42
N VAL A 162 -6.05 -2.15 16.35
CA VAL A 162 -7.48 -2.32 16.16
C VAL A 162 -7.93 -1.79 14.80
N LYS A 163 -9.02 -2.35 14.28
CA LYS A 163 -9.66 -1.78 13.06
C LYS A 163 -10.62 -0.67 13.51
N LYS A 164 -10.45 0.53 12.93
CA LYS A 164 -11.27 1.70 13.22
C LYS A 164 -11.81 2.31 11.94
N ASN A 165 -13.09 2.67 11.92
CA ASN A 165 -13.67 3.42 10.82
C ASN A 165 -13.28 4.88 10.95
N LEU A 166 -12.56 5.39 9.96
CA LEU A 166 -12.16 6.79 9.87
C LEU A 166 -12.42 7.34 8.48
N SER A 167 -12.78 8.62 8.43
CA SER A 167 -12.85 9.35 7.17
C SER A 167 -11.45 9.68 6.70
N GLN A 168 -11.05 9.12 5.55
CA GLN A 168 -9.71 9.20 4.98
C GLN A 168 -9.75 9.69 3.54
N TRP A 169 -8.65 10.29 3.09
CA TRP A 169 -8.42 10.59 1.69
C TRP A 169 -7.95 9.35 0.93
N PHE A 170 -8.50 9.16 -0.25
CA PHE A 170 -8.16 8.10 -1.19
C PHE A 170 -7.82 8.67 -2.56
N LEU A 171 -6.94 8.00 -3.27
CA LEU A 171 -6.66 8.25 -4.68
C LEU A 171 -7.24 7.11 -5.53
N LYS A 172 -7.91 7.45 -6.64
CA LYS A 172 -8.50 6.46 -7.56
C LYS A 172 -7.44 5.84 -8.46
N ILE A 173 -6.48 5.14 -7.88
CA ILE A 173 -5.37 4.53 -8.63
C ILE A 173 -5.84 3.41 -9.56
N THR A 174 -6.94 2.73 -9.23
CA THR A 174 -7.50 1.63 -10.01
C THR A 174 -8.09 2.09 -11.35
N ASP A 175 -8.47 3.38 -11.50
CA ASP A 175 -8.92 3.94 -12.78
C ASP A 175 -7.82 3.90 -13.85
N TYR A 176 -6.56 3.73 -13.44
CA TYR A 176 -5.40 3.63 -14.32
C TYR A 176 -4.92 2.19 -14.58
N ALA A 177 -5.54 1.18 -13.97
CA ALA A 177 -5.06 -0.20 -14.00
C ALA A 177 -4.92 -0.74 -15.43
N ASP A 178 -5.95 -0.61 -16.26
CA ASP A 178 -5.92 -1.08 -17.66
C ASP A 178 -4.87 -0.34 -18.49
N ARG A 179 -4.76 0.98 -18.31
CA ARG A 179 -3.76 1.79 -19.01
C ARG A 179 -2.35 1.43 -18.59
N LEU A 180 -2.09 1.29 -17.27
CA LEU A 180 -0.78 0.89 -16.75
C LEU A 180 -0.37 -0.48 -17.30
N LEU A 181 -1.32 -1.42 -17.40
CA LEU A 181 -1.07 -2.74 -17.96
C LEU A 181 -0.71 -2.67 -19.44
N ALA A 182 -1.44 -1.91 -20.24
CA ALA A 182 -1.20 -1.74 -21.67
C ALA A 182 0.13 -1.02 -21.96
N ASP A 183 0.46 0.01 -21.17
CA ASP A 183 1.66 0.81 -21.34
C ASP A 183 2.96 -0.01 -21.10
N LEU A 184 2.90 -1.12 -20.35
CA LEU A 184 4.07 -2.01 -20.16
C LEU A 184 4.63 -2.55 -21.48
N ASP A 185 3.80 -2.73 -22.51
CA ASP A 185 4.22 -3.20 -23.83
C ASP A 185 5.02 -2.14 -24.61
N HIS A 186 4.86 -0.87 -24.22
CA HIS A 186 5.53 0.29 -24.82
C HIS A 186 6.75 0.79 -24.01
N MET A 187 7.25 -0.01 -23.07
CA MET A 187 8.40 0.32 -22.23
C MET A 187 9.64 -0.55 -22.55
N PRO A 188 10.30 -0.35 -23.69
CA PRO A 188 11.40 -1.22 -24.14
C PRO A 188 12.65 -1.14 -23.23
N GLY A 189 12.81 -0.02 -22.51
CA GLY A 189 13.93 0.17 -21.57
C GLY A 189 13.74 -0.50 -20.20
N TRP A 190 12.57 -1.09 -19.93
CA TRP A 190 12.33 -1.77 -18.66
C TRP A 190 12.74 -3.24 -18.71
N PRO A 191 13.41 -3.76 -17.65
CA PRO A 191 13.73 -5.18 -17.54
C PRO A 191 12.46 -6.04 -17.58
N GLU A 192 12.46 -7.14 -18.33
CA GLU A 192 11.29 -8.01 -18.48
C GLU A 192 10.78 -8.54 -17.13
N ARG A 193 11.69 -8.86 -16.21
CA ARG A 193 11.33 -9.26 -14.85
C ARG A 193 10.46 -8.23 -14.12
N VAL A 194 10.75 -6.94 -14.30
CA VAL A 194 9.97 -5.86 -13.67
C VAL A 194 8.59 -5.75 -14.32
N LYS A 195 8.48 -5.89 -15.63
CA LYS A 195 7.18 -5.91 -16.33
C LYS A 195 6.29 -7.06 -15.87
N ILE A 196 6.87 -8.26 -15.71
CA ILE A 196 6.14 -9.42 -15.18
C ILE A 196 5.63 -9.14 -13.76
N MET A 197 6.46 -8.57 -12.88
CA MET A 197 6.04 -8.20 -11.53
C MET A 197 4.88 -7.18 -11.55
N GLN A 198 4.93 -6.19 -12.43
CA GLN A 198 3.85 -5.19 -12.59
C GLN A 198 2.56 -5.82 -13.13
N ARG A 199 2.64 -6.69 -14.13
CA ARG A 199 1.48 -7.43 -14.65
C ARG A 199 0.82 -8.28 -13.56
N ASN A 200 1.61 -9.01 -12.80
CA ASN A 200 1.11 -9.86 -11.71
C ASN A 200 0.50 -9.03 -10.58
N TRP A 201 1.06 -7.85 -10.27
CA TRP A 201 0.52 -6.95 -9.26
C TRP A 201 -0.83 -6.36 -9.67
N ILE A 202 -0.96 -5.90 -10.93
CA ILE A 202 -2.23 -5.40 -11.47
C ILE A 202 -3.26 -6.52 -11.51
N GLY A 203 -2.86 -7.73 -11.87
CA GLY A 203 -3.63 -8.95 -11.73
C GLY A 203 -4.96 -8.93 -12.47
N ARG A 204 -5.00 -8.43 -13.72
CA ARG A 204 -6.24 -8.45 -14.51
C ARG A 204 -6.77 -9.86 -14.66
N SER A 205 -7.98 -10.10 -14.20
CA SER A 205 -8.70 -11.37 -14.37
C SER A 205 -10.04 -11.14 -15.03
N ILE A 206 -10.50 -12.16 -15.79
CA ILE A 206 -11.82 -12.18 -16.41
C ILE A 206 -12.52 -13.41 -15.88
N GLY A 207 -13.75 -13.24 -15.41
CA GLY A 207 -14.54 -14.32 -14.86
C GLY A 207 -16.03 -14.07 -15.01
N THR A 208 -16.80 -15.00 -14.45
CA THR A 208 -18.25 -14.99 -14.46
C THR A 208 -18.79 -14.84 -13.05
N GLN A 209 -19.75 -13.96 -12.89
CA GLN A 209 -20.51 -13.82 -11.65
C GLN A 209 -21.85 -14.54 -11.81
N PHE A 210 -22.25 -15.33 -10.82
CA PHE A 210 -23.55 -15.95 -10.73
C PHE A 210 -24.06 -15.94 -9.30
N PHE A 211 -25.35 -16.27 -9.10
CA PHE A 211 -26.04 -16.07 -7.85
C PHE A 211 -26.59 -17.39 -7.31
N PHE A 212 -26.30 -17.68 -6.05
CA PHE A 212 -26.92 -18.77 -5.33
C PHE A 212 -28.07 -18.22 -4.48
N HIS A 213 -29.27 -18.75 -4.61
CA HIS A 213 -30.37 -18.42 -3.72
C HIS A 213 -30.20 -19.10 -2.38
N VAL A 214 -30.39 -18.34 -1.29
CA VAL A 214 -30.37 -18.92 0.05
C VAL A 214 -31.68 -19.69 0.26
N ASP A 215 -31.56 -20.97 0.62
CA ASP A 215 -32.73 -21.82 0.81
C ASP A 215 -33.63 -21.29 1.96
N GLY A 216 -34.91 -21.13 1.68
CA GLY A 216 -35.90 -20.60 2.62
C GLY A 216 -35.82 -19.08 2.89
N MET A 217 -35.04 -18.33 2.07
CA MET A 217 -34.91 -16.86 2.18
C MET A 217 -35.01 -16.20 0.78
N GLU A 218 -35.29 -14.90 0.76
CA GLU A 218 -35.27 -14.12 -0.49
C GLU A 218 -33.88 -13.68 -0.91
N ASP A 219 -32.89 -13.93 -0.03
CA ASP A 219 -31.52 -13.46 -0.23
C ASP A 219 -30.79 -14.29 -1.28
N THR A 220 -29.83 -13.65 -1.95
CA THR A 220 -28.93 -14.30 -2.90
C THR A 220 -27.47 -14.02 -2.52
N ILE A 221 -26.60 -14.98 -2.79
CA ILE A 221 -25.16 -14.86 -2.59
C ILE A 221 -24.51 -14.75 -3.97
N PRO A 222 -23.96 -13.60 -4.34
CA PRO A 222 -23.17 -13.46 -5.56
C PRO A 222 -21.81 -14.15 -5.37
N VAL A 223 -21.42 -15.00 -6.32
CA VAL A 223 -20.13 -15.68 -6.36
C VAL A 223 -19.44 -15.36 -7.68
N TYR A 224 -18.17 -15.01 -7.63
CA TYR A 224 -17.35 -14.75 -8.81
C TYR A 224 -16.32 -15.87 -9.00
N THR A 225 -16.17 -16.36 -10.24
CA THR A 225 -15.15 -17.34 -10.58
C THR A 225 -14.49 -17.07 -11.92
N THR A 226 -13.20 -17.35 -12.02
CA THR A 226 -12.46 -17.37 -13.30
C THR A 226 -12.60 -18.76 -14.01
N ARG A 227 -13.19 -19.75 -13.35
CA ARG A 227 -13.34 -21.12 -13.80
C ARG A 227 -14.81 -21.54 -13.76
N VAL A 228 -15.66 -20.87 -14.54
CA VAL A 228 -17.09 -21.18 -14.63
C VAL A 228 -17.36 -22.61 -15.11
N ASP A 229 -16.43 -23.20 -15.84
CA ASP A 229 -16.46 -24.60 -16.28
C ASP A 229 -16.52 -25.61 -15.11
N THR A 230 -16.08 -25.20 -13.90
CA THR A 230 -16.12 -26.06 -12.71
C THR A 230 -17.39 -25.91 -11.88
N VAL A 231 -18.35 -25.09 -12.31
CA VAL A 231 -19.55 -24.76 -11.52
C VAL A 231 -20.36 -25.97 -11.07
N TYR A 232 -20.44 -27.04 -11.90
CA TYR A 232 -21.12 -28.28 -11.53
C TYR A 232 -20.45 -29.08 -10.40
N GLY A 233 -19.20 -28.75 -10.07
CA GLY A 233 -18.44 -29.34 -8.97
C GLY A 233 -18.56 -28.57 -7.64
N VAL A 234 -19.44 -27.58 -7.55
CA VAL A 234 -19.66 -26.82 -6.31
C VAL A 234 -20.34 -27.71 -5.28
N THR A 235 -19.69 -27.91 -4.14
CA THR A 235 -20.18 -28.75 -3.03
C THR A 235 -20.50 -27.94 -1.77
N TYR A 236 -20.07 -26.71 -1.68
CA TYR A 236 -20.36 -25.76 -0.59
C TYR A 236 -20.07 -24.34 -1.06
N ILE A 237 -20.59 -23.37 -0.32
CA ILE A 237 -20.29 -21.94 -0.46
C ILE A 237 -19.61 -21.46 0.80
N VAL A 238 -18.61 -20.59 0.67
CA VAL A 238 -17.91 -20.01 1.81
C VAL A 238 -18.06 -18.48 1.80
N LEU A 239 -18.47 -17.93 2.92
CA LEU A 239 -18.57 -16.50 3.14
C LEU A 239 -17.41 -15.99 3.99
N ALA A 240 -17.04 -14.74 3.74
CA ALA A 240 -16.19 -13.99 4.66
C ALA A 240 -16.91 -13.83 6.01
N PRO A 241 -16.19 -13.87 7.15
CA PRO A 241 -16.78 -13.65 8.48
C PRO A 241 -17.47 -12.28 8.62
N GLU A 242 -17.06 -11.31 7.81
CA GLU A 242 -17.60 -9.95 7.80
C GLU A 242 -18.81 -9.78 6.87
N HIS A 243 -19.20 -10.82 6.14
CA HIS A 243 -20.28 -10.72 5.15
C HIS A 243 -21.61 -10.38 5.81
N PRO A 244 -22.40 -9.42 5.28
CA PRO A 244 -23.64 -8.95 5.92
C PRO A 244 -24.70 -10.01 6.17
N LEU A 245 -24.74 -11.06 5.33
CA LEU A 245 -25.69 -12.16 5.49
C LEU A 245 -25.37 -13.11 6.65
N VAL A 246 -24.16 -13.10 7.19
CA VAL A 246 -23.71 -14.08 8.19
C VAL A 246 -24.61 -14.09 9.42
N GLU A 247 -24.93 -12.95 10.00
CA GLU A 247 -25.77 -12.85 11.18
C GLU A 247 -27.18 -13.42 10.94
N LYS A 248 -27.73 -13.23 9.73
CA LYS A 248 -29.03 -13.75 9.34
C LYS A 248 -28.98 -15.27 9.15
N LEU A 249 -27.93 -15.78 8.53
CA LEU A 249 -27.73 -17.22 8.25
C LEU A 249 -27.55 -18.05 9.52
N ILE A 250 -26.90 -17.48 10.56
CA ILE A 250 -26.65 -18.18 11.82
C ILE A 250 -27.76 -17.94 12.87
N SER A 251 -28.82 -17.19 12.55
CA SER A 251 -29.84 -16.78 13.52
C SER A 251 -30.47 -17.94 14.27
N ASN A 252 -30.72 -19.06 13.60
CA ASN A 252 -31.33 -20.26 14.13
C ASN A 252 -30.33 -21.40 14.39
N ASN A 253 -29.03 -21.14 14.29
CA ASN A 253 -28.02 -22.17 14.52
C ASN A 253 -27.82 -22.40 16.04
N PRO A 254 -27.88 -23.66 16.53
CA PRO A 254 -27.67 -23.97 17.94
C PRO A 254 -26.25 -23.63 18.43
N GLU A 255 -25.27 -23.53 17.54
CA GLU A 255 -23.90 -23.14 17.86
C GLU A 255 -23.60 -21.66 17.57
N LYS A 256 -24.62 -20.82 17.47
CA LYS A 256 -24.49 -19.39 17.15
C LYS A 256 -23.41 -18.67 17.96
N GLU A 257 -23.35 -18.90 19.26
CA GLU A 257 -22.35 -18.25 20.13
C GLU A 257 -20.92 -18.66 19.78
N LYS A 258 -20.70 -19.93 19.44
CA LYS A 258 -19.38 -20.40 19.00
C LYS A 258 -18.97 -19.78 17.65
N ILE A 259 -19.93 -19.68 16.74
CA ILE A 259 -19.70 -19.08 15.42
C ILE A 259 -19.36 -17.58 15.58
N GLN A 260 -20.08 -16.88 16.46
CA GLN A 260 -19.79 -15.47 16.76
C GLN A 260 -18.40 -15.28 17.41
N ALA A 261 -18.00 -16.17 18.31
CA ALA A 261 -16.66 -16.15 18.89
C ALA A 261 -15.58 -16.36 17.81
N PHE A 262 -15.77 -17.35 16.90
CA PHE A 262 -14.90 -17.57 15.76
C PHE A 262 -14.80 -16.35 14.85
N ILE A 263 -15.92 -15.70 14.52
CA ILE A 263 -15.95 -14.48 13.71
C ILE A 263 -15.13 -13.36 14.38
N GLN A 264 -15.25 -13.17 15.69
CA GLN A 264 -14.49 -12.16 16.41
C GLN A 264 -12.99 -12.44 16.43
N GLU A 265 -12.62 -13.70 16.58
CA GLU A 265 -11.20 -14.11 16.48
C GLU A 265 -10.62 -13.77 15.12
N ILE A 266 -11.32 -14.12 14.03
CA ILE A 266 -10.85 -13.84 12.67
C ILE A 266 -10.80 -12.33 12.36
N LYS A 267 -11.77 -11.55 12.80
CA LYS A 267 -11.80 -10.10 12.59
C LYS A 267 -10.59 -9.37 13.19
N ASN A 268 -9.93 -9.97 14.16
CA ASN A 268 -8.72 -9.43 14.78
C ASN A 268 -7.43 -9.82 14.03
N GLN A 269 -7.51 -10.72 13.06
CA GLN A 269 -6.36 -11.14 12.23
C GLN A 269 -6.10 -10.15 11.09
N ASN A 270 -4.85 -10.09 10.64
CA ASN A 270 -4.47 -9.32 9.46
C ASN A 270 -4.89 -10.08 8.19
N ASP A 271 -5.39 -9.36 7.18
CA ASP A 271 -5.83 -9.94 5.91
C ASP A 271 -4.70 -10.66 5.15
N ILE A 272 -3.46 -10.18 5.27
CA ILE A 272 -2.27 -10.84 4.68
C ILE A 272 -2.04 -12.20 5.35
N ASP A 273 -2.11 -12.26 6.68
CA ASP A 273 -1.93 -13.48 7.43
C ASP A 273 -3.06 -14.49 7.12
N ARG A 274 -4.31 -14.01 7.00
CA ARG A 274 -5.48 -14.84 6.67
C ARG A 274 -5.35 -15.54 5.31
N THR A 275 -4.73 -14.88 4.33
CA THR A 275 -4.59 -15.39 2.95
C THR A 275 -3.27 -16.10 2.69
N SER A 276 -2.33 -16.10 3.65
CA SER A 276 -1.06 -16.81 3.54
C SER A 276 -1.27 -18.31 3.34
N GLU A 277 -0.43 -18.94 2.52
CA GLU A 277 -0.44 -20.38 2.30
C GLU A 277 -0.12 -21.17 3.58
N ASP A 278 0.71 -20.60 4.46
CA ASP A 278 1.15 -21.22 5.71
C ASP A 278 0.09 -21.14 6.82
N THR A 279 -0.94 -20.29 6.68
CA THR A 279 -2.00 -20.17 7.68
C THR A 279 -3.02 -21.30 7.56
N PRO A 280 -3.32 -22.01 8.67
CA PRO A 280 -4.34 -23.05 8.68
C PRO A 280 -5.69 -22.54 8.19
N LYS A 281 -6.32 -23.26 7.26
CA LYS A 281 -7.64 -22.91 6.76
C LYS A 281 -8.69 -23.41 7.74
N LEU A 282 -9.36 -22.46 8.41
CA LEU A 282 -10.36 -22.72 9.44
C LEU A 282 -11.74 -22.26 8.96
N GLY A 283 -12.77 -23.00 9.28
CA GLY A 283 -14.14 -22.66 8.92
C GLY A 283 -15.17 -23.28 9.82
N MET A 284 -16.37 -22.68 9.83
CA MET A 284 -17.54 -23.19 10.55
C MET A 284 -18.79 -23.19 9.67
N PRO A 285 -19.65 -24.22 9.75
CA PRO A 285 -20.91 -24.26 9.02
C PRO A 285 -21.91 -23.26 9.64
N THR A 286 -22.63 -22.54 8.78
CA THR A 286 -23.70 -21.65 9.24
C THR A 286 -24.96 -22.37 9.66
N GLY A 287 -25.15 -23.63 9.24
CA GLY A 287 -26.39 -24.38 9.38
C GLY A 287 -27.42 -24.06 8.29
N SER A 288 -27.14 -23.08 7.44
CA SER A 288 -27.98 -22.70 6.30
C SER A 288 -27.46 -23.31 4.98
N TYR A 289 -28.32 -23.36 3.99
CA TYR A 289 -28.01 -23.91 2.65
C TYR A 289 -28.32 -22.90 1.58
N ALA A 290 -27.69 -23.05 0.44
CA ALA A 290 -28.04 -22.35 -0.79
C ALA A 290 -28.43 -23.34 -1.89
N VAL A 291 -29.18 -22.88 -2.87
CA VAL A 291 -29.62 -23.68 -4.02
C VAL A 291 -28.65 -23.44 -5.18
N HIS A 292 -28.07 -24.50 -5.69
CA HIS A 292 -27.19 -24.46 -6.85
C HIS A 292 -27.96 -23.96 -8.09
N PRO A 293 -27.51 -22.89 -8.79
CA PRO A 293 -28.33 -22.25 -9.81
C PRO A 293 -28.60 -23.08 -11.05
N LEU A 294 -27.78 -24.12 -11.32
CA LEU A 294 -27.92 -24.98 -12.51
C LEU A 294 -28.47 -26.36 -12.19
N THR A 295 -28.12 -26.94 -11.03
CA THR A 295 -28.57 -28.33 -10.68
C THR A 295 -29.78 -28.35 -9.78
N GLY A 296 -30.07 -27.24 -9.07
CA GLY A 296 -31.13 -27.18 -8.05
C GLY A 296 -30.79 -27.90 -6.74
N GLU A 297 -29.58 -28.46 -6.61
CA GLU A 297 -29.13 -29.13 -5.39
C GLU A 297 -28.86 -28.13 -4.26
N ARG A 298 -29.08 -28.62 -3.02
CA ARG A 298 -28.77 -27.83 -1.82
C ARG A 298 -27.29 -28.00 -1.47
N VAL A 299 -26.57 -26.90 -1.35
CA VAL A 299 -25.17 -26.85 -0.92
C VAL A 299 -25.04 -26.10 0.40
N PRO A 300 -24.26 -26.58 1.37
CA PRO A 300 -24.11 -25.92 2.67
C PRO A 300 -23.33 -24.62 2.57
N ILE A 301 -23.69 -23.65 3.41
CA ILE A 301 -22.99 -22.37 3.53
C ILE A 301 -22.08 -22.40 4.74
N TRP A 302 -20.80 -22.08 4.52
CA TRP A 302 -19.76 -22.01 5.53
C TRP A 302 -19.25 -20.58 5.71
N ILE A 303 -18.57 -20.34 6.82
CA ILE A 303 -17.77 -19.15 7.08
C ILE A 303 -16.33 -19.61 7.24
N ALA A 304 -15.36 -18.94 6.61
CA ALA A 304 -13.96 -19.32 6.75
C ALA A 304 -13.01 -18.11 6.81
N ASN A 305 -11.86 -18.31 7.45
CA ASN A 305 -10.87 -17.26 7.69
C ASN A 305 -10.17 -16.77 6.41
N TYR A 306 -10.08 -17.58 5.36
CA TYR A 306 -9.36 -17.27 4.12
C TYR A 306 -10.18 -16.49 3.08
N VAL A 307 -11.47 -16.25 3.32
CA VAL A 307 -12.31 -15.42 2.46
C VAL A 307 -12.32 -13.99 2.98
N LEU A 308 -12.00 -13.03 2.12
CA LEU A 308 -11.99 -11.61 2.45
C LEU A 308 -13.24 -10.93 1.89
N TYR A 309 -13.92 -10.13 2.72
CA TYR A 309 -15.14 -9.43 2.31
C TYR A 309 -14.86 -8.36 1.25
N GLU A 310 -13.71 -7.72 1.32
CA GLU A 310 -13.30 -6.63 0.40
C GLU A 310 -12.79 -7.17 -0.96
N TYR A 311 -12.67 -8.49 -1.12
CA TYR A 311 -12.20 -9.12 -2.35
C TYR A 311 -13.35 -9.84 -3.07
N GLY A 312 -13.60 -9.45 -4.34
CA GLY A 312 -14.68 -10.02 -5.13
C GLY A 312 -16.05 -9.70 -4.54
N THR A 313 -16.79 -10.75 -4.19
CA THR A 313 -18.13 -10.65 -3.60
C THR A 313 -18.15 -10.96 -2.10
N GLY A 314 -17.01 -11.25 -1.48
CA GLY A 314 -16.94 -11.76 -0.12
C GLY A 314 -17.46 -13.20 0.03
N ALA A 315 -17.64 -13.90 -1.09
CA ALA A 315 -18.12 -15.28 -1.18
C ALA A 315 -17.37 -16.07 -2.26
N VAL A 316 -17.08 -17.32 -1.99
CA VAL A 316 -16.42 -18.26 -2.91
C VAL A 316 -17.12 -19.62 -2.89
#